data_e3308aff804fc645c912e76c2902b7f8
#
_entry.id   e3308aff804fc645c912e76c2902b7f8
#
_cell.length_a   1.000
_cell.length_b   1.000
_cell.length_c   1.000
_cell.angle_alpha   90.00
_cell.angle_beta   90.00
_cell.angle_gamma   90.00
#
_symmetry.space_group_name_H-M   'P 1'
#
loop_
_entity.id
_entity.type
_entity.pdbx_description
1 polymer ?
#
loop_
_entity_poly.entity_id
_entity_poly.type
_entity_poly.pdbx_seq_one_letter_code
_entity_poly.pdbx_strand_id
1 'polypeptide(L)'
;MAVQTFDNTVAVDDVIEVLKQDGCAIVRNLVPESLMEAIYSELTPFIEATAVGRDDFAGFRTQRTGSLVARSQSFHQLAMHPLVLDTAAKVLGPYCQKFQLHLTQLIKINPEEPAQALHRDQLVYSPFRFPKGMECELHTMWTLTDFTDENGATRVIPGSHKWEDDRTPSPDETVPAAMPKGSVLVFTGSVCHGGGANRSTAPRMGIEVGYNLGWLRQEENQYLAVPPPTVSYTHLTLPTNREV
;
A
#
# COMPACT_ATOMS: atom_id res chain seq x y z
N MET A 1 0.72 21.24 5.12
CA MET A 1 -0.59 20.54 5.21
C MET A 1 -0.35 19.23 5.94
N ALA A 2 -1.40 18.61 6.55
CA ALA A 2 -1.30 17.27 7.11
C ALA A 2 -2.20 16.35 6.28
N VAL A 3 -1.94 15.02 6.29
CA VAL A 3 -2.85 14.04 5.67
C VAL A 3 -4.17 14.03 6.43
N GLN A 4 -5.29 14.12 5.71
CA GLN A 4 -6.62 14.00 6.32
C GLN A 4 -6.74 12.65 7.01
N THR A 5 -7.19 12.68 8.27
CA THR A 5 -7.22 11.49 9.14
C THR A 5 -8.62 11.27 9.69
N PHE A 6 -9.06 10.03 9.65
CA PHE A 6 -10.33 9.54 10.17
C PHE A 6 -10.12 8.50 11.27
N ASP A 7 -11.15 8.24 12.05
CA ASP A 7 -11.23 7.06 12.90
C ASP A 7 -11.78 5.84 12.14
N ASN A 8 -11.84 4.70 12.81
CA ASN A 8 -12.28 3.42 12.23
C ASN A 8 -13.79 3.30 11.98
N THR A 9 -14.57 4.34 12.25
CA THR A 9 -16.02 4.40 11.99
C THR A 9 -16.37 5.20 10.73
N VAL A 10 -15.34 5.69 10.01
CA VAL A 10 -15.52 6.49 8.81
C VAL A 10 -16.33 5.77 7.74
N ALA A 11 -17.22 6.49 7.06
CA ALA A 11 -17.91 5.97 5.89
C ALA A 11 -17.00 5.97 4.65
N VAL A 12 -17.19 4.99 3.77
CA VAL A 12 -16.43 4.90 2.50
C VAL A 12 -16.55 6.18 1.67
N ASP A 13 -17.73 6.80 1.65
CA ASP A 13 -17.96 8.04 0.87
C ASP A 13 -17.10 9.20 1.37
N ASP A 14 -16.89 9.33 2.68
CA ASP A 14 -16.02 10.37 3.22
C ASP A 14 -14.54 10.14 2.82
N VAL A 15 -14.09 8.88 2.81
CA VAL A 15 -12.76 8.52 2.31
C VAL A 15 -12.64 8.88 0.83
N ILE A 16 -13.65 8.57 0.01
CA ILE A 16 -13.66 8.86 -1.42
C ILE A 16 -13.58 10.38 -1.70
N GLU A 17 -14.30 11.20 -0.94
CA GLU A 17 -14.23 12.65 -1.11
C GLU A 17 -12.82 13.19 -0.83
N VAL A 18 -12.14 12.68 0.20
CA VAL A 18 -10.75 13.05 0.48
C VAL A 18 -9.80 12.51 -0.58
N LEU A 19 -9.98 11.28 -1.07
CA LEU A 19 -9.16 10.76 -2.18
C LEU A 19 -9.31 11.60 -3.46
N LYS A 20 -10.50 12.09 -3.79
CA LYS A 20 -10.70 13.02 -4.91
C LYS A 20 -9.98 14.36 -4.70
N GLN A 21 -9.91 14.84 -3.46
CA GLN A 21 -9.29 16.12 -3.13
C GLN A 21 -7.78 16.01 -3.01
N ASP A 22 -7.29 15.05 -2.23
CA ASP A 22 -5.90 14.96 -1.79
C ASP A 22 -5.17 13.73 -2.34
N GLY A 23 -5.90 12.74 -2.89
CA GLY A 23 -5.35 11.48 -3.41
C GLY A 23 -4.92 10.50 -2.32
N CYS A 24 -4.96 10.89 -1.04
CA CYS A 24 -4.57 10.05 0.09
C CYS A 24 -5.35 10.41 1.35
N ALA A 25 -5.60 9.40 2.22
CA ALA A 25 -6.26 9.54 3.50
C ALA A 25 -5.74 8.52 4.51
N ILE A 26 -5.75 8.84 5.80
CA ILE A 26 -5.43 7.92 6.89
C ILE A 26 -6.73 7.50 7.59
N VAL A 27 -6.86 6.19 7.87
CA VAL A 27 -7.87 5.68 8.81
C VAL A 27 -7.13 5.03 9.98
N ARG A 28 -7.31 5.60 11.19
CA ARG A 28 -6.62 5.16 12.40
C ARG A 28 -7.29 3.95 13.01
N ASN A 29 -6.47 3.04 13.56
CA ASN A 29 -6.93 1.88 14.34
C ASN A 29 -8.03 1.08 13.63
N LEU A 30 -7.88 0.91 12.30
CA LEU A 30 -8.89 0.24 11.48
C LEU A 30 -8.98 -1.25 11.80
N VAL A 31 -7.86 -1.84 12.22
CA VAL A 31 -7.79 -3.22 12.67
C VAL A 31 -7.14 -3.31 14.06
N PRO A 32 -7.47 -4.33 14.87
CA PRO A 32 -6.88 -4.49 16.19
C PRO A 32 -5.39 -4.85 16.10
N GLU A 33 -4.61 -4.41 17.08
CA GLU A 33 -3.17 -4.72 17.17
C GLU A 33 -2.89 -6.23 17.20
N SER A 34 -3.79 -7.02 17.79
CA SER A 34 -3.68 -8.47 17.84
C SER A 34 -3.66 -9.13 16.45
N LEU A 35 -4.39 -8.56 15.48
CA LEU A 35 -4.33 -9.02 14.09
C LEU A 35 -2.93 -8.72 13.49
N MET A 36 -2.39 -7.53 13.75
CA MET A 36 -1.06 -7.17 13.25
C MET A 36 0.03 -8.05 13.89
N GLU A 37 -0.13 -8.45 15.15
CA GLU A 37 0.78 -9.40 15.82
C GLU A 37 0.70 -10.80 15.22
N ALA A 38 -0.50 -11.29 14.92
CA ALA A 38 -0.68 -12.57 14.24
C ALA A 38 -0.01 -12.57 12.87
N ILE A 39 -0.24 -11.54 12.06
CA ILE A 39 0.40 -11.39 10.74
C ILE A 39 1.93 -11.33 10.86
N TYR A 40 2.45 -10.59 11.82
CA TYR A 40 3.89 -10.50 12.05
C TYR A 40 4.48 -11.87 12.41
N SER A 41 3.84 -12.60 13.34
CA SER A 41 4.26 -13.94 13.73
C SER A 41 4.29 -14.90 12.55
N GLU A 42 3.26 -14.90 11.70
CA GLU A 42 3.18 -15.76 10.51
C GLU A 42 4.23 -15.40 9.46
N LEU A 43 4.57 -14.11 9.31
CA LEU A 43 5.51 -13.62 8.31
C LEU A 43 6.97 -13.61 8.77
N THR A 44 7.26 -13.70 10.06
CA THR A 44 8.62 -13.61 10.63
C THR A 44 9.63 -14.52 9.91
N PRO A 45 9.37 -15.83 9.66
CA PRO A 45 10.32 -16.70 8.98
C PRO A 45 10.68 -16.23 7.55
N PHE A 46 9.71 -15.60 6.88
CA PHE A 46 9.92 -15.07 5.52
C PHE A 46 10.65 -13.73 5.53
N ILE A 47 10.38 -12.88 6.52
CA ILE A 47 11.09 -11.61 6.70
C ILE A 47 12.58 -11.88 6.98
N GLU A 48 12.90 -12.82 7.86
CA GLU A 48 14.27 -13.19 8.20
C GLU A 48 15.03 -13.78 7.01
N ALA A 49 14.34 -14.49 6.12
CA ALA A 49 14.92 -15.05 4.91
C ALA A 49 15.02 -14.04 3.75
N THR A 50 14.40 -12.87 3.86
CA THR A 50 14.40 -11.85 2.80
C THR A 50 15.66 -11.00 2.88
N ALA A 51 16.43 -10.95 1.80
CA ALA A 51 17.58 -10.07 1.70
C ALA A 51 17.16 -8.59 1.63
N VAL A 52 18.04 -7.69 2.04
CA VAL A 52 17.87 -6.24 1.80
C VAL A 52 17.98 -5.91 0.32
N GLY A 53 17.44 -4.76 -0.08
CA GLY A 53 17.55 -4.25 -1.44
C GLY A 53 18.99 -3.95 -1.86
N ARG A 54 19.18 -3.67 -3.16
CA ARG A 54 20.49 -3.50 -3.78
C ARG A 54 20.65 -2.19 -4.54
N ASP A 55 19.68 -1.33 -4.46
CA ASP A 55 19.65 -0.03 -5.13
C ASP A 55 18.91 1.01 -4.26
N ASP A 56 18.97 2.26 -4.68
CA ASP A 56 18.38 3.39 -3.95
C ASP A 56 16.85 3.31 -3.87
N PHE A 57 16.20 2.63 -4.82
CA PHE A 57 14.74 2.48 -4.82
C PHE A 57 14.29 1.36 -3.88
N ALA A 58 14.93 0.21 -3.95
CA ALA A 58 14.62 -0.93 -3.09
C ALA A 58 15.08 -0.71 -1.64
N GLY A 59 16.11 0.11 -1.44
CA GLY A 59 16.72 0.45 -0.15
C GLY A 59 17.79 -0.55 0.30
N PHE A 60 18.98 -0.07 0.65
CA PHE A 60 20.10 -0.93 1.05
C PHE A 60 19.95 -1.56 2.44
N ARG A 61 19.06 -1.01 3.28
CA ARG A 61 18.70 -1.53 4.61
C ARG A 61 17.21 -1.87 4.71
N THR A 62 16.51 -1.96 3.58
CA THR A 62 15.09 -2.28 3.50
C THR A 62 14.89 -3.71 3.00
N GLN A 63 14.06 -4.47 3.70
CA GLN A 63 13.61 -5.80 3.28
C GLN A 63 12.19 -5.69 2.73
N ARG A 64 11.93 -6.32 1.58
CA ARG A 64 10.64 -6.34 0.89
C ARG A 64 10.20 -7.78 0.70
N THR A 65 9.27 -8.24 1.54
CA THR A 65 8.78 -9.62 1.55
C THR A 65 7.42 -9.69 0.86
N GLY A 66 7.35 -10.34 -0.30
CA GLY A 66 6.12 -10.49 -1.09
C GLY A 66 5.38 -11.80 -0.82
N SER A 67 4.39 -12.11 -1.66
CA SER A 67 3.56 -13.32 -1.63
C SER A 67 2.79 -13.51 -0.33
N LEU A 68 2.28 -12.41 0.24
CA LEU A 68 1.70 -12.42 1.59
C LEU A 68 0.43 -13.26 1.67
N VAL A 69 -0.35 -13.35 0.59
CA VAL A 69 -1.55 -14.21 0.54
C VAL A 69 -1.20 -15.69 0.79
N ALA A 70 -0.07 -16.16 0.26
CA ALA A 70 0.37 -17.54 0.45
C ALA A 70 1.05 -17.78 1.79
N ARG A 71 1.55 -16.72 2.45
CA ARG A 71 2.45 -16.81 3.60
C ARG A 71 1.78 -16.49 4.93
N SER A 72 0.64 -15.81 4.92
CA SER A 72 -0.08 -15.42 6.13
C SER A 72 -1.59 -15.52 5.93
N GLN A 73 -2.23 -16.38 6.70
CA GLN A 73 -3.69 -16.48 6.68
C GLN A 73 -4.35 -15.26 7.31
N SER A 74 -3.75 -14.71 8.35
CA SER A 74 -4.24 -13.50 9.03
C SER A 74 -4.19 -12.28 8.11
N PHE A 75 -3.22 -12.20 7.19
CA PHE A 75 -3.10 -11.14 6.18
C PHE A 75 -4.34 -11.04 5.27
N HIS A 76 -5.06 -12.14 5.03
CA HIS A 76 -6.27 -12.10 4.21
C HIS A 76 -7.31 -11.09 4.72
N GLN A 77 -7.35 -10.84 6.03
CA GLN A 77 -8.26 -9.86 6.62
C GLN A 77 -7.92 -8.42 6.21
N LEU A 78 -6.65 -8.11 5.96
CA LEU A 78 -6.25 -6.81 5.42
C LEU A 78 -6.61 -6.69 3.94
N ALA A 79 -6.24 -7.69 3.14
CA ALA A 79 -6.48 -7.71 1.70
C ALA A 79 -7.97 -7.75 1.33
N MET A 80 -8.83 -8.21 2.24
CA MET A 80 -10.29 -8.27 2.04
C MET A 80 -11.06 -7.33 2.95
N HIS A 81 -10.38 -6.34 3.56
CA HIS A 81 -11.06 -5.43 4.47
C HIS A 81 -12.19 -4.66 3.76
N PRO A 82 -13.45 -4.69 4.25
CA PRO A 82 -14.60 -4.13 3.54
C PRO A 82 -14.40 -2.67 3.12
N LEU A 83 -13.95 -1.79 4.03
CA LEU A 83 -13.68 -0.40 3.71
C LEU A 83 -12.70 -0.24 2.54
N VAL A 84 -11.66 -1.07 2.47
CA VAL A 84 -10.65 -1.01 1.40
C VAL A 84 -11.23 -1.51 0.08
N LEU A 85 -11.93 -2.65 0.08
CA LEU A 85 -12.54 -3.20 -1.15
C LEU A 85 -13.62 -2.27 -1.71
N ASP A 86 -14.46 -1.69 -0.84
CA ASP A 86 -15.50 -0.74 -1.26
C ASP A 86 -14.87 0.55 -1.80
N THR A 87 -13.77 1.01 -1.19
CA THR A 87 -13.00 2.15 -1.71
C THR A 87 -12.39 1.81 -3.08
N ALA A 88 -11.76 0.64 -3.23
CA ALA A 88 -11.20 0.20 -4.51
C ALA A 88 -12.29 0.08 -5.60
N ALA A 89 -13.45 -0.46 -5.25
CA ALA A 89 -14.59 -0.54 -6.17
C ALA A 89 -15.06 0.84 -6.65
N LYS A 90 -15.08 1.85 -5.79
CA LYS A 90 -15.46 3.23 -6.16
C LYS A 90 -14.40 3.95 -6.97
N VAL A 91 -13.11 3.73 -6.68
CA VAL A 91 -11.99 4.38 -7.38
C VAL A 91 -11.75 3.72 -8.74
N LEU A 92 -11.68 2.40 -8.80
CA LEU A 92 -11.29 1.64 -9.99
C LEU A 92 -12.48 1.21 -10.86
N GLY A 93 -13.65 0.98 -10.24
CA GLY A 93 -14.87 0.51 -10.92
C GLY A 93 -15.34 1.34 -12.12
N PRO A 94 -15.15 2.67 -12.16
CA PRO A 94 -15.45 3.46 -13.35
C PRO A 94 -14.66 3.07 -14.60
N TYR A 95 -13.50 2.38 -14.43
CA TYR A 95 -12.55 2.09 -15.50
C TYR A 95 -12.37 0.60 -15.79
N CYS A 96 -12.99 -0.28 -15.01
CA CYS A 96 -12.93 -1.73 -15.22
C CYS A 96 -14.19 -2.42 -14.70
N GLN A 97 -14.54 -3.54 -15.30
CA GLN A 97 -15.61 -4.37 -14.81
C GLN A 97 -15.24 -5.08 -13.49
N LYS A 98 -13.97 -5.48 -13.36
CA LYS A 98 -13.41 -6.09 -12.15
C LYS A 98 -12.02 -5.49 -11.92
N PHE A 99 -11.69 -5.16 -10.68
CA PHE A 99 -10.34 -4.88 -10.26
C PHE A 99 -9.71 -6.15 -9.65
N GLN A 100 -8.41 -6.16 -9.43
CA GLN A 100 -7.69 -7.32 -8.92
C GLN A 100 -6.61 -6.92 -7.92
N LEU A 101 -6.15 -7.88 -7.13
CA LEU A 101 -4.99 -7.71 -6.28
C LEU A 101 -3.74 -7.54 -7.15
N HIS A 102 -3.01 -6.46 -6.95
CA HIS A 102 -1.85 -6.05 -7.75
C HIS A 102 -0.53 -6.47 -7.11
N LEU A 103 -0.32 -6.05 -5.87
CA LEU A 103 0.90 -6.25 -5.10
C LEU A 103 0.58 -6.51 -3.64
N THR A 104 1.34 -7.41 -3.02
CA THR A 104 1.34 -7.62 -1.58
C THR A 104 2.77 -7.62 -1.06
N GLN A 105 3.12 -6.70 -0.16
CA GLN A 105 4.50 -6.58 0.27
C GLN A 105 4.59 -6.11 1.73
N LEU A 106 5.31 -6.86 2.57
CA LEU A 106 5.78 -6.34 3.84
C LEU A 106 7.09 -5.60 3.62
N ILE A 107 7.14 -4.35 4.04
CA ILE A 107 8.29 -3.45 3.91
C ILE A 107 8.84 -3.16 5.30
N LYS A 108 10.05 -3.66 5.56
CA LYS A 108 10.80 -3.43 6.80
C LYS A 108 11.95 -2.50 6.51
N ILE A 109 11.87 -1.27 7.01
CA ILE A 109 12.90 -0.23 6.90
C ILE A 109 13.74 -0.25 8.18
N ASN A 110 14.97 -0.71 8.08
CA ASN A 110 15.88 -0.76 9.22
C ASN A 110 16.46 0.64 9.56
N PRO A 111 17.01 0.82 10.78
CA PRO A 111 17.68 2.07 11.15
C PRO A 111 18.73 2.52 10.13
N GLU A 112 18.87 3.82 9.97
CA GLU A 112 19.81 4.50 9.05
C GLU A 112 19.49 4.29 7.55
N GLU A 113 18.33 3.74 7.19
CA GLU A 113 17.88 3.76 5.79
C GLU A 113 17.55 5.20 5.39
N PRO A 114 18.11 5.74 4.30
CA PRO A 114 17.75 7.04 3.78
C PRO A 114 16.32 7.08 3.24
N ALA A 115 15.79 8.27 2.99
CA ALA A 115 14.48 8.41 2.36
C ALA A 115 14.50 7.86 0.94
N GLN A 116 13.49 7.13 0.58
CA GLN A 116 13.26 6.65 -0.78
C GLN A 116 12.98 7.85 -1.72
N ALA A 117 13.41 7.74 -2.97
CA ALA A 117 13.05 8.70 -4.01
C ALA A 117 11.52 8.79 -4.15
N LEU A 118 11.02 10.02 -4.28
CA LEU A 118 9.58 10.25 -4.50
C LEU A 118 9.17 9.72 -5.88
N HIS A 119 8.09 8.95 -5.88
CA HIS A 119 7.58 8.29 -7.08
C HIS A 119 6.04 8.21 -7.06
N ARG A 120 5.48 7.73 -8.14
CA ARG A 120 4.09 7.33 -8.30
C ARG A 120 4.07 5.87 -8.71
N ASP A 121 3.25 5.04 -8.07
CA ASP A 121 3.23 3.58 -8.35
C ASP A 121 2.80 3.28 -9.77
N GLN A 122 1.84 4.02 -10.32
CA GLN A 122 1.40 3.87 -11.70
C GLN A 122 2.53 3.98 -12.76
N LEU A 123 3.72 4.48 -12.38
CA LEU A 123 4.88 4.51 -13.29
C LEU A 123 5.42 3.12 -13.64
N VAL A 124 5.00 2.07 -12.93
CA VAL A 124 5.28 0.67 -13.31
C VAL A 124 4.79 0.35 -14.73
N TYR A 125 3.76 1.05 -15.21
CA TYR A 125 3.23 0.91 -16.57
C TYR A 125 3.91 1.81 -17.60
N SER A 126 4.94 2.58 -17.23
CA SER A 126 5.69 3.42 -18.17
C SER A 126 6.25 2.59 -19.36
N PRO A 127 6.21 3.09 -20.60
CA PRO A 127 5.91 4.46 -21.00
C PRO A 127 4.41 4.77 -21.24
N PHE A 128 3.50 3.84 -20.95
CA PHE A 128 2.07 4.08 -21.14
C PHE A 128 1.60 5.16 -20.17
N ARG A 129 0.78 6.11 -20.68
CA ARG A 129 0.19 7.19 -19.89
C ARG A 129 -1.32 7.02 -19.85
N PHE A 130 -1.87 7.03 -18.65
CA PHE A 130 -3.31 7.02 -18.46
C PHE A 130 -3.91 8.40 -18.70
N PRO A 131 -5.18 8.48 -19.15
CA PRO A 131 -5.89 9.76 -19.23
C PRO A 131 -5.87 10.50 -17.88
N LYS A 132 -5.74 11.80 -17.92
CA LYS A 132 -5.74 12.63 -16.70
C LYS A 132 -7.01 12.41 -15.88
N GLY A 133 -6.85 12.17 -14.59
CA GLY A 133 -7.94 11.87 -13.66
C GLY A 133 -8.41 10.41 -13.67
N MET A 134 -7.79 9.54 -14.48
CA MET A 134 -8.02 8.11 -14.44
C MET A 134 -7.05 7.48 -13.44
N GLU A 135 -7.58 6.87 -12.38
CA GLU A 135 -6.79 6.08 -11.45
C GLU A 135 -6.74 4.62 -11.92
N CYS A 136 -5.54 4.09 -12.08
CA CYS A 136 -5.35 2.70 -12.48
C CYS A 136 -4.98 1.78 -11.32
N GLU A 137 -4.67 2.37 -10.16
CA GLU A 137 -4.29 1.69 -8.93
C GLU A 137 -4.84 2.38 -7.69
N LEU A 138 -5.13 1.57 -6.69
CA LEU A 138 -5.36 2.00 -5.32
C LEU A 138 -4.43 1.20 -4.41
N HIS A 139 -3.68 1.87 -3.57
CA HIS A 139 -2.77 1.27 -2.62
C HIS A 139 -3.20 1.52 -1.18
N THR A 140 -2.81 0.61 -0.31
CA THR A 140 -2.95 0.75 1.13
C THR A 140 -1.63 0.41 1.81
N MET A 141 -1.21 1.27 2.75
CA MET A 141 -0.05 1.01 3.61
C MET A 141 -0.53 0.84 5.05
N TRP A 142 -0.55 -0.41 5.51
CA TRP A 142 -0.95 -0.77 6.87
C TRP A 142 0.23 -0.73 7.82
N THR A 143 0.03 -0.21 9.02
CA THR A 143 1.08 -0.07 10.02
C THR A 143 1.21 -1.33 10.87
N LEU A 144 2.31 -2.06 10.70
CA LEU A 144 2.68 -3.19 11.55
C LEU A 144 3.43 -2.75 12.83
N THR A 145 4.09 -1.60 12.75
CA THR A 145 4.63 -0.82 13.88
C THR A 145 4.04 0.58 13.81
N ASP A 146 4.12 1.37 14.87
CA ASP A 146 3.79 2.79 14.77
C ASP A 146 4.62 3.46 13.68
N PHE A 147 4.00 4.36 12.91
CA PHE A 147 4.67 5.20 11.93
C PHE A 147 4.83 6.61 12.51
N THR A 148 6.07 7.06 12.58
CA THR A 148 6.43 8.42 13.01
C THR A 148 7.36 9.05 11.98
N ASP A 149 7.49 10.37 11.98
CA ASP A 149 8.45 11.05 11.10
C ASP A 149 9.90 10.58 11.37
N GLU A 150 10.22 10.25 12.62
CA GLU A 150 11.54 9.79 13.02
C GLU A 150 11.89 8.41 12.46
N ASN A 151 10.92 7.47 12.47
CA ASN A 151 11.17 6.08 12.04
C ASN A 151 10.91 5.81 10.55
N GLY A 152 10.67 6.85 9.75
CA GLY A 152 10.51 6.71 8.31
C GLY A 152 9.08 6.40 7.88
N ALA A 153 8.07 7.00 8.54
CA ALA A 153 6.69 6.98 8.03
C ALA A 153 6.67 7.30 6.54
N THR A 154 5.77 6.65 5.81
CA THR A 154 5.53 6.98 4.39
C THR A 154 5.28 8.46 4.25
N ARG A 155 6.00 9.12 3.37
CA ARG A 155 5.83 10.53 3.02
C ARG A 155 4.99 10.65 1.78
N VAL A 156 3.98 11.50 1.81
CA VAL A 156 3.06 11.73 0.69
C VAL A 156 2.97 13.22 0.38
N ILE A 157 2.61 13.55 -0.86
CA ILE A 157 2.29 14.94 -1.25
C ILE A 157 0.78 14.98 -1.55
N PRO A 158 -0.07 15.44 -0.61
CA PRO A 158 -1.51 15.56 -0.85
C PRO A 158 -1.80 16.46 -2.05
N GLY A 159 -2.71 16.03 -2.92
CA GLY A 159 -3.09 16.76 -4.14
C GLY A 159 -2.17 16.53 -5.34
N SER A 160 -1.06 15.80 -5.18
CA SER A 160 -0.09 15.56 -6.28
C SER A 160 -0.63 14.64 -7.39
N HIS A 161 -1.68 13.87 -7.15
CA HIS A 161 -2.39 13.09 -8.16
C HIS A 161 -3.02 13.96 -9.27
N LYS A 162 -3.21 15.26 -9.00
CA LYS A 162 -3.74 16.24 -9.96
C LYS A 162 -2.66 16.94 -10.77
N TRP A 163 -1.38 16.70 -10.47
CA TRP A 163 -0.28 17.38 -11.14
C TRP A 163 -0.09 16.87 -12.57
N GLU A 164 0.54 17.72 -13.37
CA GLU A 164 1.01 17.31 -14.68
C GLU A 164 2.16 16.28 -14.51
N ASP A 165 2.29 15.39 -15.48
CA ASP A 165 3.23 14.26 -15.40
C ASP A 165 4.71 14.67 -15.37
N ASP A 166 5.03 15.83 -15.94
CA ASP A 166 6.39 16.39 -16.01
C ASP A 166 6.81 17.13 -14.74
N ARG A 167 5.88 17.34 -13.78
CA ARG A 167 6.21 18.02 -12.52
C ARG A 167 7.03 17.09 -11.62
N THR A 168 8.24 17.54 -11.32
CA THR A 168 9.13 16.86 -10.35
C THR A 168 8.74 17.22 -8.93
N PRO A 169 8.46 16.22 -8.05
CA PRO A 169 8.16 16.48 -6.64
C PRO A 169 9.43 16.91 -5.86
N SER A 170 9.26 17.81 -4.87
CA SER A 170 10.29 18.16 -3.92
C SER A 170 10.07 17.46 -2.57
N PRO A 171 11.12 16.99 -1.87
CA PRO A 171 11.00 16.45 -0.51
C PRO A 171 10.32 17.41 0.48
N ASP A 172 10.50 18.71 0.32
CA ASP A 172 9.91 19.74 1.20
C ASP A 172 8.38 19.88 1.05
N GLU A 173 7.81 19.36 -0.05
CA GLU A 173 6.37 19.34 -0.28
C GLU A 173 5.69 18.16 0.42
N THR A 174 6.48 17.19 0.94
CA THR A 174 5.95 15.97 1.53
C THR A 174 5.51 16.16 2.97
N VAL A 175 4.54 15.39 3.39
CA VAL A 175 4.13 15.26 4.79
C VAL A 175 4.20 13.79 5.23
N PRO A 176 4.63 13.49 6.48
CA PRO A 176 4.65 12.12 6.97
C PRO A 176 3.23 11.62 7.27
N ALA A 177 2.91 10.43 6.83
CA ALA A 177 1.70 9.70 7.21
C ALA A 177 1.92 9.03 8.58
N ALA A 178 2.04 9.85 9.63
CA ALA A 178 2.23 9.37 11.00
C ALA A 178 0.92 8.82 11.56
N MET A 179 0.95 7.55 12.02
CA MET A 179 -0.24 6.84 12.48
C MET A 179 0.13 5.65 13.37
N PRO A 180 -0.70 5.29 14.36
CA PRO A 180 -0.43 4.15 15.24
C PRO A 180 -0.59 2.81 14.52
N LYS A 181 -0.03 1.75 15.11
CA LYS A 181 -0.18 0.36 14.68
C LYS A 181 -1.66 0.00 14.47
N GLY A 182 -1.94 -0.79 13.42
CA GLY A 182 -3.31 -1.15 13.05
C GLY A 182 -4.07 -0.09 12.24
N SER A 183 -3.40 0.99 11.85
CA SER A 183 -3.94 2.03 10.96
C SER A 183 -3.60 1.75 9.50
N VAL A 184 -4.26 2.47 8.60
CA VAL A 184 -4.00 2.38 7.17
C VAL A 184 -3.93 3.77 6.53
N LEU A 185 -2.92 3.97 5.68
CA LEU A 185 -2.89 5.02 4.68
C LEU A 185 -3.47 4.44 3.39
N VAL A 186 -4.54 5.04 2.86
CA VAL A 186 -5.13 4.72 1.56
C VAL A 186 -4.70 5.81 0.59
N PHE A 187 -4.20 5.44 -0.60
CA PHE A 187 -3.74 6.40 -1.60
C PHE A 187 -3.86 5.87 -3.02
N THR A 188 -4.01 6.77 -3.99
CA THR A 188 -4.09 6.40 -5.41
C THR A 188 -2.70 6.24 -6.01
N GLY A 189 -2.55 5.39 -7.04
CA GLY A 189 -1.27 5.12 -7.70
C GLY A 189 -0.62 6.36 -8.34
N SER A 190 -1.38 7.44 -8.50
CA SER A 190 -0.92 8.72 -9.05
C SER A 190 -0.37 9.71 -8.01
N VAL A 191 -0.53 9.45 -6.70
CA VAL A 191 0.02 10.29 -5.63
C VAL A 191 1.54 10.12 -5.54
N CYS A 192 2.25 11.25 -5.51
CA CYS A 192 3.68 11.25 -5.23
C CYS A 192 3.94 10.90 -3.76
N HIS A 193 4.71 9.85 -3.56
CA HIS A 193 5.05 9.36 -2.22
C HIS A 193 6.42 8.66 -2.19
N GLY A 194 6.82 8.22 -1.00
CA GLY A 194 8.04 7.43 -0.79
C GLY A 194 8.23 7.09 0.69
N GLY A 195 9.07 6.11 0.98
CA GLY A 195 9.49 5.81 2.36
C GLY A 195 10.26 6.97 2.97
N GLY A 196 9.96 7.36 4.20
CA GLY A 196 10.77 8.32 4.95
C GLY A 196 12.09 7.71 5.41
N ALA A 197 13.09 8.54 5.74
CA ALA A 197 14.33 8.08 6.34
C ALA A 197 14.08 7.54 7.76
N ASN A 198 14.60 6.37 8.06
CA ASN A 198 14.54 5.83 9.42
C ASN A 198 15.74 6.33 10.24
N ARG A 199 15.50 7.37 11.03
CA ARG A 199 16.49 7.97 11.95
C ARG A 199 16.38 7.42 13.37
N SER A 200 15.45 6.47 13.60
CA SER A 200 15.25 5.83 14.90
C SER A 200 16.18 4.63 15.09
N THR A 201 16.16 4.05 16.28
CA THR A 201 16.97 2.88 16.64
C THR A 201 16.28 1.53 16.38
N ALA A 202 15.03 1.54 15.90
CA ALA A 202 14.23 0.34 15.66
C ALA A 202 13.76 0.27 14.21
N PRO A 203 13.52 -0.92 13.65
CA PRO A 203 12.93 -1.05 12.33
C PRO A 203 11.48 -0.56 12.29
N ARG A 204 11.09 0.09 11.20
CA ARG A 204 9.70 0.42 10.87
C ARG A 204 9.15 -0.62 9.90
N MET A 205 7.99 -1.18 10.20
CA MET A 205 7.37 -2.20 9.37
C MET A 205 5.96 -1.79 8.94
N GLY A 206 5.70 -1.89 7.65
CA GLY A 206 4.37 -1.70 7.06
C GLY A 206 4.06 -2.78 6.05
N ILE A 207 2.77 -2.95 5.78
CA ILE A 207 2.27 -3.89 4.79
C ILE A 207 1.57 -3.10 3.70
N GLU A 208 2.08 -3.22 2.49
CA GLU A 208 1.47 -2.67 1.30
C GLU A 208 0.55 -3.70 0.66
N VAL A 209 -0.66 -3.24 0.30
CA VAL A 209 -1.61 -3.99 -0.51
C VAL A 209 -2.10 -3.08 -1.64
N GLY A 210 -1.75 -3.43 -2.85
CA GLY A 210 -2.17 -2.71 -4.06
C GLY A 210 -3.28 -3.43 -4.80
N TYR A 211 -4.20 -2.67 -5.39
CA TYR A 211 -5.23 -3.14 -6.32
C TYR A 211 -5.09 -2.37 -7.63
N ASN A 212 -5.30 -3.05 -8.75
CA ASN A 212 -5.28 -2.41 -10.07
C ASN A 212 -6.48 -2.82 -10.92
N LEU A 213 -6.61 -2.15 -12.06
CA LEU A 213 -7.64 -2.48 -13.06
C LEU A 213 -7.44 -3.92 -13.54
N GLY A 214 -8.52 -4.72 -13.59
CA GLY A 214 -8.44 -6.14 -13.89
C GLY A 214 -7.94 -6.51 -15.30
N TRP A 215 -7.83 -5.53 -16.19
CA TRP A 215 -7.24 -5.70 -17.52
C TRP A 215 -5.76 -5.28 -17.61
N LEU A 216 -5.18 -4.78 -16.49
CA LEU A 216 -3.75 -4.49 -16.38
C LEU A 216 -3.00 -5.71 -15.84
N ARG A 217 -1.71 -5.83 -16.18
CA ARG A 217 -0.85 -6.81 -15.56
C ARG A 217 -0.54 -6.42 -14.12
N GLN A 218 -0.60 -7.39 -13.22
CA GLN A 218 -0.16 -7.26 -11.83
C GLN A 218 1.36 -7.14 -11.75
N GLU A 219 1.88 -6.34 -10.83
CA GLU A 219 3.32 -6.29 -10.52
C GLU A 219 3.76 -7.60 -9.86
N GLU A 220 3.05 -8.05 -8.83
CA GLU A 220 3.21 -9.40 -8.28
C GLU A 220 2.30 -10.37 -9.01
N ASN A 221 2.86 -11.36 -9.71
CA ASN A 221 2.05 -12.36 -10.42
C ASN A 221 1.31 -13.25 -9.42
N GLN A 222 0.07 -12.90 -9.08
CA GLN A 222 -0.74 -13.59 -8.08
C GLN A 222 -1.06 -15.04 -8.48
N TYR A 223 -1.07 -15.38 -9.78
CA TYR A 223 -1.26 -16.77 -10.23
C TYR A 223 -0.10 -17.68 -9.86
N LEU A 224 1.12 -17.15 -9.79
CA LEU A 224 2.32 -17.87 -9.37
C LEU A 224 2.58 -17.73 -7.88
N ALA A 225 2.32 -16.54 -7.31
CA ALA A 225 2.56 -16.25 -5.90
C ALA A 225 1.57 -16.96 -4.97
N VAL A 226 0.34 -17.25 -5.45
CA VAL A 226 -0.74 -17.85 -4.65
C VAL A 226 -1.13 -19.22 -5.21
N PRO A 227 -0.61 -20.32 -4.66
CA PRO A 227 -1.00 -21.66 -5.09
C PRO A 227 -2.50 -21.90 -4.95
N PRO A 228 -3.14 -22.64 -5.91
CA PRO A 228 -4.57 -22.92 -5.87
C PRO A 228 -5.12 -23.45 -4.54
N PRO A 229 -4.44 -24.34 -3.80
CA PRO A 229 -4.92 -24.82 -2.51
C PRO A 229 -5.09 -23.72 -1.46
N THR A 230 -4.22 -22.69 -1.48
CA THR A 230 -4.27 -21.58 -0.52
C THR A 230 -5.57 -20.79 -0.61
N VAL A 231 -6.07 -20.53 -1.82
CA VAL A 231 -7.31 -19.76 -2.03
C VAL A 231 -8.57 -20.62 -2.02
N SER A 232 -8.47 -21.94 -2.29
CA SER A 232 -9.64 -22.82 -2.28
C SER A 232 -10.20 -23.08 -0.88
N TYR A 233 -9.39 -22.92 0.16
CA TYR A 233 -9.81 -23.13 1.56
C TYR A 233 -10.24 -21.84 2.28
N THR A 234 -9.98 -20.69 1.71
CA THR A 234 -10.14 -19.41 2.43
C THR A 234 -11.43 -18.68 2.11
N HIS A 235 -12.29 -19.19 1.23
CA HIS A 235 -13.46 -18.45 0.71
C HIS A 235 -13.08 -17.03 0.23
N LEU A 236 -11.83 -16.85 -0.18
CA LEU A 236 -11.32 -15.60 -0.72
C LEU A 236 -12.02 -15.32 -2.05
N THR A 237 -13.09 -14.57 -2.00
CA THR A 237 -13.65 -13.86 -3.17
C THR A 237 -12.80 -12.62 -3.47
N LEU A 238 -11.47 -12.74 -3.34
CA LEU A 238 -10.63 -11.73 -3.96
C LEU A 238 -11.00 -11.69 -5.44
N PRO A 239 -11.15 -10.52 -6.04
CA PRO A 239 -11.30 -10.40 -7.48
C PRO A 239 -9.99 -10.83 -8.14
N THR A 240 -9.73 -12.14 -8.06
CA THR A 240 -8.70 -12.83 -8.82
C THR A 240 -9.36 -13.24 -10.13
N ASN A 241 -8.63 -13.16 -11.25
CA ASN A 241 -9.11 -13.52 -12.60
C ASN A 241 -9.51 -15.02 -12.75
N ARG A 242 -10.05 -15.66 -11.71
CA ARG A 242 -10.42 -17.08 -11.73
C ARG A 242 -11.83 -17.36 -12.24
N GLU A 243 -12.58 -16.33 -12.56
CA GLU A 243 -13.86 -16.47 -13.26
C GLU A 243 -13.72 -15.96 -14.70
N VAL A 244 -13.13 -16.78 -15.54
CA VAL A 244 -13.34 -16.79 -16.98
C VAL A 244 -13.99 -18.10 -17.31
#